data_345e4bc8ff7a10aea893d27ba108ed6d
#
_entry.id   345e4bc8ff7a10aea893d27ba108ed6d
#
_cell.length_a   1.000
_cell.length_b   1.000
_cell.length_c   1.000
_cell.angle_alpha   90.00
_cell.angle_beta   90.00
_cell.angle_gamma   90.00
#
_symmetry.space_group_name_H-M   'P 1'
#
loop_
_entity.id
_entity.type
_entity.pdbx_description
1 polymer ?
#
loop_
_entity_poly.entity_id
_entity_poly.type
_entity_poly.pdbx_seq_one_letter_code
_entity_poly.pdbx_strand_id
1 'polypeptide(L)'
;MAEAENNLQILLYSDDREVRQQVINSVGIKPAADLPKITWDETATATITRDKVHNNRYDLLILDGEATKISGISVAKTLHEEENDLPPILVLTARQQDEWLVGWAGAKSVERPLTPLKLQEAVAAALR
;
A
#
# COMPACT_ATOMS: atom_id res chain seq x y z
N MET A 1 -6.06 -23.89 3.09
CA MET A 1 -6.59 -24.20 1.77
C MET A 1 -5.65 -23.66 0.70
N ALA A 2 -5.50 -24.38 -0.39
CA ALA A 2 -4.56 -24.02 -1.44
C ALA A 2 -4.85 -22.64 -2.04
N GLU A 3 -6.12 -22.27 -2.18
CA GLU A 3 -6.50 -20.96 -2.71
C GLU A 3 -6.06 -19.81 -1.80
N ALA A 4 -6.18 -20.00 -0.47
CA ALA A 4 -5.76 -18.98 0.49
C ALA A 4 -4.24 -18.79 0.46
N GLU A 5 -3.48 -19.86 0.25
CA GLU A 5 -2.02 -19.79 0.17
C GLU A 5 -1.55 -19.03 -1.05
N ASN A 6 -2.35 -19.02 -2.12
CA ASN A 6 -2.01 -18.34 -3.37
C ASN A 6 -2.53 -16.91 -3.44
N ASN A 7 -3.28 -16.45 -2.42
CA ASN A 7 -3.77 -15.09 -2.41
C ASN A 7 -2.62 -14.10 -2.17
N LEU A 8 -2.74 -12.95 -2.84
CA LEU A 8 -1.81 -11.83 -2.62
C LEU A 8 -2.19 -11.11 -1.34
N GLN A 9 -1.21 -10.87 -0.48
CA GLN A 9 -1.43 -10.19 0.79
C GLN A 9 -1.05 -8.72 0.65
N ILE A 10 -2.02 -7.83 0.75
CA ILE A 10 -1.79 -6.39 0.65
C ILE A 10 -2.18 -5.71 1.95
N LEU A 11 -1.23 -4.97 2.53
CA LEU A 11 -1.51 -4.13 3.68
C LEU A 11 -1.84 -2.73 3.19
N LEU A 12 -2.91 -2.15 3.72
CA LEU A 12 -3.36 -0.80 3.37
C LEU A 12 -3.46 0.05 4.63
N TYR A 13 -2.62 1.08 4.70
CA TYR A 13 -2.59 2.02 5.81
C TYR A 13 -3.20 3.36 5.43
N SER A 14 -4.22 3.77 6.17
CA SER A 14 -4.73 5.14 6.20
C SER A 14 -5.52 5.32 7.49
N ASP A 15 -5.43 6.48 8.12
CA ASP A 15 -6.28 6.82 9.26
C ASP A 15 -7.69 7.25 8.82
N ASP A 16 -7.93 7.36 7.52
CA ASP A 16 -9.22 7.69 6.94
C ASP A 16 -9.88 6.45 6.34
N ARG A 17 -10.94 6.00 6.98
CA ARG A 17 -11.69 4.82 6.53
C ARG A 17 -12.21 4.98 5.10
N GLU A 18 -12.61 6.20 4.69
CA GLU A 18 -13.12 6.43 3.34
C GLU A 18 -12.02 6.22 2.30
N VAL A 19 -10.80 6.62 2.60
CA VAL A 19 -9.66 6.39 1.71
C VAL A 19 -9.42 4.89 1.54
N ARG A 20 -9.41 4.14 2.65
CA ARG A 20 -9.22 2.69 2.59
C ARG A 20 -10.32 2.04 1.74
N GLN A 21 -11.56 2.44 1.97
CA GLN A 21 -12.70 1.89 1.22
C GLN A 21 -12.60 2.22 -0.27
N GLN A 22 -12.20 3.44 -0.60
CA GLN A 22 -12.02 3.85 -1.99
C GLN A 22 -10.97 3.00 -2.70
N VAL A 23 -9.84 2.76 -2.05
CA VAL A 23 -8.76 1.95 -2.61
C VAL A 23 -9.23 0.51 -2.84
N ILE A 24 -9.84 -0.10 -1.83
CA ILE A 24 -10.32 -1.48 -1.92
C ILE A 24 -11.40 -1.62 -3.00
N ASN A 25 -12.36 -0.69 -3.05
CA ASN A 25 -13.41 -0.73 -4.06
C ASN A 25 -12.86 -0.52 -5.47
N SER A 26 -11.84 0.30 -5.62
CA SER A 26 -11.23 0.57 -6.93
C SER A 26 -10.43 -0.61 -7.47
N VAL A 27 -9.64 -1.25 -6.62
CA VAL A 27 -8.80 -2.38 -7.02
C VAL A 27 -9.58 -3.68 -6.99
N GLY A 28 -10.43 -3.85 -5.98
CA GLY A 28 -11.25 -5.05 -5.81
C GLY A 28 -10.44 -6.21 -5.25
N ILE A 29 -10.92 -7.42 -5.52
CA ILE A 29 -10.29 -8.65 -5.05
C ILE A 29 -9.29 -9.22 -6.05
N LYS A 30 -9.23 -8.68 -7.27
CA LYS A 30 -8.34 -9.16 -8.32
C LYS A 30 -7.87 -7.97 -9.16
N PRO A 31 -6.57 -7.62 -9.09
CA PRO A 31 -6.09 -6.39 -9.73
C PRO A 31 -5.98 -6.51 -11.25
N ALA A 32 -5.83 -7.75 -11.75
CA ALA A 32 -5.77 -8.05 -13.17
C ALA A 32 -6.15 -9.51 -13.39
N ALA A 33 -6.57 -9.86 -14.61
CA ALA A 33 -7.04 -11.21 -14.92
C ALA A 33 -5.96 -12.27 -14.71
N ASP A 34 -4.70 -11.91 -14.90
CA ASP A 34 -3.55 -12.82 -14.79
C ASP A 34 -2.97 -12.91 -13.37
N LEU A 35 -3.52 -12.17 -12.41
CA LEU A 35 -3.01 -12.15 -11.05
C LEU A 35 -3.96 -12.88 -10.09
N PRO A 36 -3.42 -13.45 -8.98
CA PRO A 36 -4.26 -14.06 -7.96
C PRO A 36 -5.17 -13.07 -7.26
N LYS A 37 -6.09 -13.60 -6.46
CA LYS A 37 -6.97 -12.78 -5.62
C LYS A 37 -6.20 -12.11 -4.50
N ILE A 38 -6.71 -10.97 -4.05
CA ILE A 38 -6.11 -10.18 -2.97
C ILE A 38 -6.83 -10.46 -1.67
N THR A 39 -6.06 -10.61 -0.60
CA THR A 39 -6.52 -10.49 0.77
C THR A 39 -6.05 -9.15 1.30
N TRP A 40 -7.00 -8.30 1.66
CA TRP A 40 -6.71 -6.96 2.17
C TRP A 40 -6.55 -6.98 3.69
N ASP A 41 -5.51 -6.31 4.19
CA ASP A 41 -5.29 -6.11 5.61
C ASP A 41 -5.21 -4.60 5.87
N GLU A 42 -6.25 -4.04 6.51
CA GLU A 42 -6.35 -2.61 6.75
C GLU A 42 -5.76 -2.23 8.09
N THR A 43 -5.04 -1.13 8.11
CA THR A 43 -4.53 -0.54 9.35
C THR A 43 -4.82 0.95 9.37
N ALA A 44 -5.03 1.48 10.58
CA ALA A 44 -5.36 2.90 10.78
C ALA A 44 -4.29 3.66 11.54
N THR A 45 -3.26 2.99 12.05
CA THR A 45 -2.18 3.64 12.80
C THR A 45 -0.82 3.16 12.31
N ALA A 46 0.17 4.03 12.45
CA ALA A 46 1.55 3.70 12.07
C ALA A 46 2.11 2.56 12.93
N THR A 47 1.81 2.56 14.23
CA THR A 47 2.29 1.54 15.15
C THR A 47 1.81 0.15 14.75
N ILE A 48 0.51 0.01 14.49
CA ILE A 48 -0.06 -1.28 14.06
C ILE A 48 0.49 -1.69 12.70
N THR A 49 0.67 -0.73 11.79
CA THR A 49 1.26 -1.01 10.48
C THR A 49 2.66 -1.59 10.62
N ARG A 50 3.50 -0.97 11.42
CA ARG A 50 4.88 -1.44 11.65
C ARG A 50 4.91 -2.82 12.29
N ASP A 51 4.07 -3.06 13.29
CA ASP A 51 3.96 -4.37 13.93
C ASP A 51 3.55 -5.46 12.95
N LYS A 52 2.56 -5.19 12.12
CA LYS A 52 2.09 -6.16 11.13
C LYS A 52 3.13 -6.47 10.08
N VAL A 53 3.83 -5.46 9.59
CA VAL A 53 4.90 -5.65 8.60
C VAL A 53 6.04 -6.47 9.20
N HIS A 54 6.38 -6.21 10.46
CA HIS A 54 7.44 -6.96 11.14
C HIS A 54 7.07 -8.44 11.34
N ASN A 55 5.83 -8.74 11.64
CA ASN A 55 5.38 -10.07 12.03
C ASN A 55 4.73 -10.89 10.91
N ASN A 56 4.50 -10.31 9.75
CA ASN A 56 3.82 -10.99 8.64
C ASN A 56 4.53 -10.70 7.32
N ARG A 57 4.20 -11.51 6.31
CA ARG A 57 4.68 -11.27 4.95
C ARG A 57 3.57 -10.68 4.10
N TYR A 58 3.90 -9.64 3.37
CA TYR A 58 3.00 -8.99 2.43
C TYR A 58 3.63 -8.99 1.04
N ASP A 59 2.77 -8.96 0.03
CA ASP A 59 3.23 -8.84 -1.36
C ASP A 59 3.30 -7.37 -1.80
N LEU A 60 2.58 -6.50 -1.10
CA LEU A 60 2.53 -5.07 -1.40
C LEU A 60 2.07 -4.31 -0.17
N LEU A 61 2.65 -3.14 0.05
CA LEU A 61 2.19 -2.18 1.05
C LEU A 61 1.66 -0.94 0.33
N ILE A 62 0.47 -0.49 0.70
CA ILE A 62 -0.12 0.76 0.21
C ILE A 62 -0.29 1.68 1.41
N LEU A 63 0.38 2.81 1.39
CA LEU A 63 0.44 3.73 2.53
C LEU A 63 -0.09 5.10 2.11
N ASP A 64 -1.02 5.65 2.91
CA ASP A 64 -1.61 6.96 2.63
C ASP A 64 -0.63 8.07 3.04
N GLY A 65 -0.06 8.76 2.05
CA GLY A 65 0.84 9.88 2.29
C GLY A 65 0.17 11.08 2.93
N GLU A 66 -1.17 11.14 2.89
CA GLU A 66 -1.96 12.23 3.47
C GLU A 66 -2.58 11.88 4.82
N ALA A 67 -2.17 10.76 5.42
CA ALA A 67 -2.63 10.38 6.75
C ALA A 67 -2.28 11.49 7.75
N THR A 68 -3.23 11.81 8.63
CA THR A 68 -3.18 13.03 9.44
C THR A 68 -2.09 13.00 10.51
N LYS A 69 -1.99 11.90 11.26
CA LYS A 69 -1.04 11.81 12.37
C LYS A 69 0.36 11.49 11.89
N ILE A 70 0.52 10.44 11.12
CA ILE A 70 1.80 10.02 10.57
C ILE A 70 1.61 9.69 9.10
N SER A 71 2.26 10.45 8.25
CA SER A 71 2.20 10.26 6.80
C SER A 71 2.73 8.89 6.40
N GLY A 72 2.13 8.31 5.36
CA GLY A 72 2.64 7.09 4.76
C GLY A 72 4.08 7.21 4.27
N ILE A 73 4.53 8.41 3.90
CA ILE A 73 5.93 8.65 3.53
C ILE A 73 6.85 8.38 4.72
N SER A 74 6.48 8.88 5.90
CA SER A 74 7.24 8.65 7.12
C SER A 74 7.25 7.17 7.51
N VAL A 75 6.11 6.50 7.36
CA VAL A 75 5.99 5.07 7.64
C VAL A 75 6.92 4.29 6.70
N ALA A 76 6.91 4.60 5.40
CA ALA A 76 7.78 3.94 4.43
C ALA A 76 9.25 4.09 4.80
N LYS A 77 9.67 5.30 5.17
CA LYS A 77 11.04 5.57 5.58
C LYS A 77 11.44 4.77 6.81
N THR A 78 10.57 4.75 7.82
CA THR A 78 10.80 4.00 9.06
C THR A 78 10.92 2.50 8.78
N LEU A 79 10.04 1.96 7.93
CA LEU A 79 10.09 0.54 7.56
C LEU A 79 11.42 0.19 6.88
N HIS A 80 11.92 1.03 5.99
CA HIS A 80 13.21 0.80 5.36
C HIS A 80 14.38 0.82 6.34
N GLU A 81 14.23 1.56 7.43
CA GLU A 81 15.25 1.58 8.49
C GLU A 81 15.18 0.37 9.42
N GLU A 82 13.98 -0.17 9.62
CA GLU A 82 13.74 -1.25 10.58
C GLU A 82 13.76 -2.65 9.99
N GLU A 83 13.37 -2.80 8.73
CA GLU A 83 13.18 -4.11 8.11
C GLU A 83 14.22 -4.37 7.03
N ASN A 84 14.69 -5.62 6.94
CA ASN A 84 15.68 -6.01 5.96
C ASN A 84 15.08 -6.48 4.64
N ASP A 85 13.84 -6.93 4.67
CA ASP A 85 13.19 -7.54 3.51
C ASP A 85 11.77 -6.98 3.38
N LEU A 86 11.59 -5.99 2.52
CA LEU A 86 10.30 -5.34 2.32
C LEU A 86 9.74 -5.63 0.93
N PRO A 87 8.40 -5.79 0.82
CA PRO A 87 7.76 -5.83 -0.48
C PRO A 87 7.75 -4.43 -1.11
N PRO A 88 7.31 -4.30 -2.36
CA PRO A 88 7.09 -2.98 -2.95
C PRO A 88 6.17 -2.14 -2.10
N ILE A 89 6.39 -0.83 -2.10
CA ILE A 89 5.56 0.13 -1.35
C ILE A 89 5.02 1.17 -2.32
N LEU A 90 3.70 1.37 -2.29
CA LEU A 90 3.03 2.47 -2.97
C LEU A 90 2.59 3.48 -1.92
N VAL A 91 2.86 4.75 -2.17
CA VAL A 91 2.40 5.84 -1.30
C VAL A 91 1.41 6.70 -2.09
N LEU A 92 0.22 6.89 -1.51
CA LEU A 92 -0.82 7.73 -2.10
C LEU A 92 -0.50 9.18 -1.79
N THR A 93 -0.28 9.99 -2.83
CA THR A 93 0.13 11.38 -2.65
C THR A 93 -0.93 12.35 -3.20
N ALA A 94 -1.01 13.55 -2.60
CA ALA A 94 -1.90 14.59 -3.08
C ALA A 94 -1.22 15.51 -4.09
N ARG A 95 0.11 15.62 -4.05
CA ARG A 95 0.85 16.60 -4.84
C ARG A 95 2.02 15.94 -5.57
N GLN A 96 2.18 16.33 -6.83
CA GLN A 96 3.26 15.85 -7.68
C GLN A 96 4.64 16.17 -7.09
N GLN A 97 4.77 17.30 -6.46
CA GLN A 97 6.05 17.73 -5.87
C GLN A 97 6.51 16.83 -4.71
N ASP A 98 5.64 16.00 -4.16
CA ASP A 98 6.01 15.07 -3.10
C ASP A 98 6.64 13.78 -3.65
N GLU A 99 6.65 13.60 -4.96
CA GLU A 99 7.14 12.37 -5.60
C GLU A 99 8.60 12.07 -5.22
N TRP A 100 9.46 13.08 -5.14
CA TRP A 100 10.85 12.86 -4.79
C TRP A 100 11.00 12.39 -3.33
N LEU A 101 10.14 12.87 -2.42
CA LEU A 101 10.12 12.40 -1.03
C LEU A 101 9.73 10.93 -0.95
N VAL A 102 8.76 10.52 -1.75
CA VAL A 102 8.32 9.13 -1.82
C VAL A 102 9.45 8.24 -2.31
N GLY A 103 10.15 8.65 -3.37
CA GLY A 103 11.32 7.93 -3.88
C GLY A 103 12.44 7.85 -2.84
N TRP A 104 12.69 8.96 -2.14
CA TRP A 104 13.69 8.99 -1.06
C TRP A 104 13.32 8.02 0.07
N ALA A 105 12.05 7.84 0.36
CA ALA A 105 11.56 6.91 1.37
C ALA A 105 11.52 5.45 0.89
N GLY A 106 11.98 5.19 -0.34
CA GLY A 106 12.05 3.84 -0.89
C GLY A 106 10.75 3.31 -1.45
N ALA A 107 9.86 4.18 -1.90
CA ALA A 107 8.53 3.81 -2.41
C ALA A 107 8.26 4.44 -3.77
N LYS A 108 7.11 4.10 -4.35
CA LYS A 108 6.59 4.73 -5.55
C LYS A 108 5.30 5.46 -5.22
N SER A 109 5.08 6.61 -5.86
CA SER A 109 3.90 7.42 -5.62
C SER A 109 2.73 7.02 -6.53
N VAL A 110 1.52 7.13 -6.00
CA VAL A 110 0.28 7.12 -6.77
C VAL A 110 -0.41 8.44 -6.46
N GLU A 111 -0.47 9.31 -7.45
CA GLU A 111 -0.94 10.67 -7.27
C GLU A 111 -2.46 10.76 -7.35
N ARG A 112 -3.05 11.56 -6.47
CA ARG A 112 -4.48 11.83 -6.53
C ARG A 112 -4.82 12.66 -7.79
N PRO A 113 -6.03 12.53 -8.36
CA PRO A 113 -7.16 11.74 -7.84
C PRO A 113 -6.95 10.24 -8.01
N LEU A 114 -7.45 9.47 -7.02
CA LEU A 114 -7.30 8.02 -6.99
C LEU A 114 -8.40 7.37 -7.83
N THR A 115 -8.22 7.37 -9.14
CA THR A 115 -9.19 6.74 -10.03
C THR A 115 -9.02 5.21 -10.01
N PRO A 116 -10.10 4.44 -10.26
CA PRO A 116 -9.99 2.98 -10.29
C PRO A 116 -8.92 2.47 -11.25
N LEU A 117 -8.87 3.01 -12.46
CA LEU A 117 -7.89 2.57 -13.45
C LEU A 117 -6.46 2.83 -12.98
N LYS A 118 -6.19 4.03 -12.46
CA LYS A 118 -4.86 4.39 -11.96
C LYS A 118 -4.42 3.45 -10.85
N LEU A 119 -5.30 3.17 -9.89
CA LEU A 119 -5.01 2.28 -8.77
C LEU A 119 -4.80 0.85 -9.24
N GLN A 120 -5.65 0.35 -10.13
CA GLN A 120 -5.51 -1.00 -10.68
C GLN A 120 -4.18 -1.17 -11.42
N GLU A 121 -3.80 -0.21 -12.24
CA GLU A 121 -2.54 -0.26 -12.98
C GLU A 121 -1.33 -0.21 -12.05
N ALA A 122 -1.35 0.67 -11.05
CA ALA A 122 -0.24 0.80 -10.11
C ALA A 122 -0.06 -0.46 -9.27
N VAL A 123 -1.16 -1.03 -8.79
CA VAL A 123 -1.13 -2.26 -7.98
C VAL A 123 -0.65 -3.43 -8.84
N ALA A 124 -1.20 -3.60 -10.04
CA ALA A 124 -0.80 -4.70 -10.93
C ALA A 124 0.69 -4.60 -11.29
N ALA A 125 1.17 -3.40 -11.61
CA ALA A 125 2.59 -3.20 -11.94
C ALA A 125 3.50 -3.53 -10.75
N ALA A 126 3.09 -3.16 -9.55
CA ALA A 126 3.88 -3.43 -8.34
C ALA A 126 3.94 -4.93 -8.00
N LEU A 127 2.89 -5.67 -8.35
CA LEU A 127 2.79 -7.11 -8.06
C LEU A 127 3.46 -7.99 -9.13
N ARG A 128 3.81 -7.41 -10.26
CA ARG A 128 4.56 -8.10 -11.33
C ARG A 128 6.08 -7.85 -11.15
#